data_11dbab9dd03e1e1ceb1a42327239890e
#
_entry.id   11dbab9dd03e1e1ceb1a42327239890e
#
_cell.length_a   1.000
_cell.length_b   1.000
_cell.length_c   1.000
_cell.angle_alpha   90.00
_cell.angle_beta   90.00
_cell.angle_gamma   90.00
#
_symmetry.space_group_name_H-M   'P 1'
#
loop_
_entity.id
_entity.type
_entity.pdbx_description
1 polymer ?
#
loop_
_entity_poly.entity_id
_entity_poly.type
_entity_poly.pdbx_seq_one_letter_code
_entity_poly.pdbx_strand_id
1 'polypeptide(L)'
;MPATLQAREAYPWSLPGDTDAARPPGTTMELQSLAAYPGARCTDGSPAGYYWLPGQRDSSDWIVLLEPGGWCWDAPSCFRRCNTTATQHYCTSRNWPAVRHLGQADREAVHGRTLPRRDTVGGILNSNEPRLANANKILVPYCTSDAHMGDATAFGLEFRGAAVVRAVLSELVLNHGLGGRGLTGPRDMLLFGGMSAGARGAMVHLDYVRESLPLAEAVRQRVEVRGYLDSVMWIDKQPFTTNGKWRGASFEPTWYGFANSTRQVFTYANVTHLGDECAARYDGAERWRCLFGEHRLPLIRTPYMAIGSQFDSYQLGFDLGCRSLRCSPTTPEEMKFAWQLANETARLARSLAVGQRFIYSSRCHSHAVSLDTPGFVTPSCGGLSFEAALLRFLDATELPQLSVEQQCNDFDCCCRPGG
;
A
#
# COMPACT_ATOMS: atom_id res chain seq x y z
N MET A 1 22.84 -36.57 -8.87
CA MET A 1 22.38 -35.28 -9.45
C MET A 1 21.29 -34.74 -8.55
N PRO A 2 21.47 -33.65 -7.82
CA PRO A 2 20.41 -33.10 -6.99
C PRO A 2 19.56 -32.16 -7.83
N ALA A 3 18.25 -32.39 -7.78
CA ALA A 3 17.26 -31.53 -8.43
C ALA A 3 17.21 -30.17 -7.72
N THR A 4 17.47 -29.13 -8.48
CA THR A 4 17.30 -27.72 -8.08
C THR A 4 15.83 -27.43 -7.88
N LEU A 5 15.41 -27.33 -6.62
CA LEU A 5 14.12 -26.78 -6.22
C LEU A 5 14.17 -25.24 -6.38
N GLN A 6 13.69 -24.74 -7.51
CA GLN A 6 13.47 -23.32 -7.69
C GLN A 6 12.34 -22.85 -6.78
N ALA A 7 12.63 -21.83 -5.98
CA ALA A 7 11.68 -21.15 -5.10
C ALA A 7 10.49 -20.59 -5.89
N ARG A 8 9.29 -20.97 -5.45
CA ARG A 8 8.01 -20.59 -6.05
C ARG A 8 7.41 -19.43 -5.27
N GLU A 9 7.64 -18.22 -5.70
CA GLU A 9 6.86 -17.07 -5.22
C GLU A 9 5.78 -16.72 -6.25
N ALA A 10 4.53 -17.12 -5.99
CA ALA A 10 3.35 -16.62 -6.69
C ALA A 10 2.63 -15.66 -5.76
N TYR A 11 2.41 -14.42 -6.20
CA TYR A 11 1.48 -13.51 -5.55
C TYR A 11 0.06 -14.07 -5.65
N PRO A 12 -0.66 -14.20 -4.53
CA PRO A 12 -1.97 -14.86 -4.52
C PRO A 12 -3.11 -13.85 -4.64
N TRP A 13 -3.39 -13.39 -5.85
CA TRP A 13 -4.56 -12.55 -6.07
C TRP A 13 -5.52 -13.25 -7.03
N SER A 14 -6.45 -14.04 -6.52
CA SER A 14 -7.68 -14.37 -7.22
C SER A 14 -8.57 -15.31 -6.42
N LEU A 15 -9.82 -14.93 -6.34
CA LEU A 15 -10.94 -15.78 -5.97
C LEU A 15 -11.67 -16.26 -7.24
N PRO A 16 -12.27 -17.46 -7.27
CA PRO A 16 -13.05 -17.91 -8.40
C PRO A 16 -14.46 -17.33 -8.35
N GLY A 17 -14.94 -16.79 -9.45
CA GLY A 17 -16.33 -16.40 -9.65
C GLY A 17 -16.47 -15.01 -10.27
N ASP A 18 -16.35 -14.94 -11.62
CA ASP A 18 -16.53 -13.73 -12.39
C ASP A 18 -17.88 -13.66 -13.08
N THR A 19 -18.53 -12.50 -12.93
CA THR A 19 -19.47 -12.00 -13.94
C THR A 19 -18.97 -10.61 -14.36
N ASP A 20 -18.39 -10.55 -15.55
CA ASP A 20 -17.90 -9.34 -16.21
C ASP A 20 -19.03 -8.32 -16.44
N ALA A 21 -18.89 -7.14 -15.80
CA ALA A 21 -19.43 -5.91 -16.35
C ALA A 21 -18.23 -5.04 -16.78
N ALA A 22 -17.75 -5.29 -17.97
CA ALA A 22 -16.54 -4.70 -18.50
C ALA A 22 -16.72 -3.21 -18.82
N ARG A 23 -15.78 -2.36 -18.37
CA ARG A 23 -15.47 -1.07 -19.01
C ARG A 23 -15.15 -1.32 -20.49
N PRO A 24 -15.41 -0.31 -21.37
CA PRO A 24 -15.04 -0.45 -22.77
C PRO A 24 -13.58 -0.87 -22.87
N PRO A 25 -13.25 -1.87 -23.70
CA PRO A 25 -11.88 -2.30 -23.92
C PRO A 25 -11.07 -1.12 -24.44
N GLY A 26 -9.92 -0.82 -23.77
CA GLY A 26 -9.00 0.20 -24.22
C GLY A 26 -8.67 1.33 -23.24
N THR A 27 -9.20 1.33 -22.00
CA THR A 27 -8.77 2.33 -21.02
C THR A 27 -7.39 1.94 -20.46
N THR A 28 -6.40 2.79 -20.72
CA THR A 28 -5.00 2.57 -20.30
C THR A 28 -4.47 3.74 -19.50
N MET A 29 -3.59 3.44 -18.54
CA MET A 29 -2.76 4.43 -17.87
C MET A 29 -1.41 4.48 -18.59
N GLU A 30 -0.91 5.69 -18.91
CA GLU A 30 0.35 5.89 -19.63
C GLU A 30 1.51 6.15 -18.68
N LEU A 31 2.65 5.54 -18.96
CA LEU A 31 3.87 5.75 -18.17
C LEU A 31 4.45 7.16 -18.42
N GLN A 32 4.60 7.91 -17.35
CA GLN A 32 5.28 9.21 -17.30
C GLN A 32 6.62 9.07 -16.59
N SER A 33 7.69 9.56 -17.22
CA SER A 33 9.04 9.49 -16.67
C SER A 33 9.35 10.65 -15.74
N LEU A 34 9.97 10.37 -14.60
CA LEU A 34 10.51 11.37 -13.69
C LEU A 34 12.01 11.69 -13.93
N ALA A 35 12.52 11.43 -15.12
CA ALA A 35 13.92 11.70 -15.45
C ALA A 35 14.33 13.17 -15.29
N ALA A 36 13.38 14.10 -15.40
CA ALA A 36 13.59 15.54 -15.14
C ALA A 36 13.86 15.86 -13.64
N TYR A 37 13.61 14.91 -12.75
CA TYR A 37 13.84 15.03 -11.31
C TYR A 37 15.03 14.14 -10.90
N PRO A 38 16.25 14.67 -10.82
CA PRO A 38 17.47 13.85 -10.62
C PRO A 38 17.45 13.01 -9.33
N GLY A 39 16.67 13.43 -8.31
CA GLY A 39 16.50 12.69 -7.06
C GLY A 39 15.46 11.55 -7.14
N ALA A 40 14.58 11.52 -8.13
CA ALA A 40 13.53 10.52 -8.26
C ALA A 40 14.04 9.26 -8.98
N ARG A 41 14.71 8.38 -8.24
CA ARG A 41 15.39 7.18 -8.76
C ARG A 41 14.91 5.91 -8.11
N CYS A 42 14.90 4.85 -8.89
CA CYS A 42 14.78 3.48 -8.41
C CYS A 42 16.05 3.03 -7.67
N THR A 43 15.99 1.91 -6.96
CA THR A 43 17.13 1.38 -6.18
C THR A 43 18.38 1.11 -7.03
N ASP A 44 18.24 0.77 -8.31
CA ASP A 44 19.35 0.57 -9.26
C ASP A 44 19.87 1.87 -9.93
N GLY A 45 19.35 3.03 -9.52
CA GLY A 45 19.67 4.33 -10.09
C GLY A 45 18.92 4.67 -11.39
N SER A 46 18.09 3.79 -11.94
CA SER A 46 17.24 4.12 -13.09
C SER A 46 16.21 5.20 -12.71
N PRO A 47 15.79 6.08 -13.66
CA PRO A 47 14.78 7.09 -13.39
C PRO A 47 13.47 6.45 -12.95
N ALA A 48 12.83 6.95 -11.88
CA ALA A 48 11.49 6.54 -11.53
C ALA A 48 10.43 7.13 -12.47
N GLY A 49 9.17 6.78 -12.28
CA GLY A 49 8.04 7.24 -13.07
C GLY A 49 6.73 6.96 -12.37
N TYR A 50 5.63 7.28 -13.04
CA TYR A 50 4.28 6.98 -12.60
C TYR A 50 3.37 6.72 -13.80
N TYR A 51 2.28 6.01 -13.58
CA TYR A 51 1.24 5.82 -14.60
C TYR A 51 0.15 6.85 -14.40
N TRP A 52 -0.26 7.47 -15.49
CA TRP A 52 -1.25 8.54 -15.54
C TRP A 52 -2.47 8.16 -16.38
N LEU A 53 -3.65 8.46 -15.88
CA LEU A 53 -4.91 8.46 -16.62
C LEU A 53 -5.69 9.72 -16.27
N PRO A 54 -5.90 10.64 -17.24
CA PRO A 54 -6.73 11.81 -17.02
C PRO A 54 -8.16 11.40 -16.65
N GLY A 55 -8.74 12.15 -15.74
CA GLY A 55 -10.15 12.06 -15.41
C GLY A 55 -11.04 12.59 -16.53
N GLN A 56 -12.36 12.50 -16.34
CA GLN A 56 -13.27 13.19 -17.23
C GLN A 56 -13.06 14.70 -17.14
N ARG A 57 -13.46 15.40 -18.23
CA ARG A 57 -13.36 16.86 -18.30
C ARG A 57 -13.99 17.48 -17.05
N ASP A 58 -13.27 18.37 -16.42
CA ASP A 58 -13.66 19.08 -15.21
C ASP A 58 -13.74 18.24 -13.91
N SER A 59 -13.17 17.02 -13.89
CA SER A 59 -13.04 16.28 -12.64
C SER A 59 -12.11 17.00 -11.65
N SER A 60 -12.60 17.21 -10.43
CA SER A 60 -11.81 17.73 -9.30
C SER A 60 -11.32 16.64 -8.36
N ASP A 61 -11.66 15.38 -8.63
CA ASP A 61 -11.19 14.23 -7.85
C ASP A 61 -9.89 13.68 -8.42
N TRP A 62 -8.92 13.47 -7.54
CA TRP A 62 -7.59 12.95 -7.84
C TRP A 62 -7.30 11.72 -6.97
N ILE A 63 -6.83 10.64 -7.56
CA ILE A 63 -6.47 9.41 -6.87
C ILE A 63 -4.99 9.14 -7.14
N VAL A 64 -4.17 9.20 -6.10
CA VAL A 64 -2.74 8.84 -6.14
C VAL A 64 -2.52 7.61 -5.28
N LEU A 65 -2.07 6.51 -5.89
CA LEU A 65 -1.82 5.27 -5.19
C LEU A 65 -0.36 4.84 -5.32
N LEU A 66 0.26 4.53 -4.19
CA LEU A 66 1.57 3.93 -4.10
C LEU A 66 1.45 2.40 -4.12
N GLU A 67 2.17 1.74 -5.02
CA GLU A 67 2.12 0.27 -5.16
C GLU A 67 2.70 -0.48 -3.95
N PRO A 68 2.20 -1.70 -3.68
CA PRO A 68 2.71 -2.59 -2.65
C PRO A 68 4.04 -3.24 -3.07
N GLY A 69 4.66 -4.01 -2.15
CA GLY A 69 5.80 -4.84 -2.52
C GLY A 69 6.76 -5.18 -1.38
N GLY A 70 6.41 -4.94 -0.11
CA GLY A 70 7.32 -5.14 1.02
C GLY A 70 8.51 -4.17 0.97
N TRP A 71 9.58 -4.47 1.67
CA TRP A 71 10.82 -3.68 1.66
C TRP A 71 12.01 -4.58 1.99
N CYS A 72 13.22 -4.11 1.78
CA CYS A 72 14.41 -4.74 2.34
C CYS A 72 14.81 -4.04 3.63
N TRP A 73 15.65 -4.65 4.46
CA TRP A 73 15.98 -4.11 5.80
C TRP A 73 17.47 -4.03 6.08
N ASP A 74 18.31 -4.72 5.31
CA ASP A 74 19.76 -4.71 5.40
C ASP A 74 20.42 -4.96 4.04
N ALA A 75 21.73 -4.83 3.95
CA ALA A 75 22.45 -5.03 2.69
C ALA A 75 22.18 -6.41 2.07
N PRO A 76 22.25 -7.56 2.79
CA PRO A 76 21.95 -8.86 2.21
C PRO A 76 20.54 -8.98 1.65
N SER A 77 19.51 -8.51 2.37
CA SER A 77 18.11 -8.56 1.92
C SER A 77 17.88 -7.65 0.71
N CYS A 78 18.50 -6.46 0.68
CA CYS A 78 18.40 -5.52 -0.45
C CYS A 78 19.06 -6.08 -1.71
N PHE A 79 20.29 -6.61 -1.60
CA PHE A 79 20.96 -7.22 -2.75
C PHE A 79 20.20 -8.44 -3.29
N ARG A 80 19.69 -9.30 -2.42
CA ARG A 80 18.87 -10.45 -2.83
C ARG A 80 17.61 -9.98 -3.55
N ARG A 81 16.91 -8.98 -3.01
CA ARG A 81 15.71 -8.41 -3.60
C ARG A 81 15.95 -7.88 -5.01
N CYS A 82 17.06 -7.18 -5.22
CA CYS A 82 17.39 -6.58 -6.51
C CYS A 82 17.97 -7.56 -7.52
N ASN A 83 18.55 -8.69 -7.08
CA ASN A 83 19.22 -9.66 -7.94
C ASN A 83 18.37 -10.92 -8.21
N THR A 84 17.20 -11.06 -7.59
CA THR A 84 16.31 -12.21 -7.81
C THR A 84 15.26 -11.86 -8.86
N THR A 85 15.08 -12.69 -9.87
CA THR A 85 14.11 -12.48 -10.97
C THR A 85 12.71 -12.19 -10.48
N ALA A 86 12.27 -12.85 -9.39
CA ALA A 86 10.95 -12.66 -8.81
C ALA A 86 10.73 -11.26 -8.20
N THR A 87 11.80 -10.60 -7.71
CA THR A 87 11.69 -9.35 -6.92
C THR A 87 12.48 -8.18 -7.48
N GLN A 88 13.34 -8.37 -8.48
CA GLN A 88 14.16 -7.31 -9.07
C GLN A 88 13.35 -6.10 -9.58
N HIS A 89 12.10 -6.32 -9.98
CA HIS A 89 11.21 -5.25 -10.44
C HIS A 89 10.89 -4.22 -9.35
N TYR A 90 11.11 -4.53 -8.07
CA TYR A 90 11.03 -3.57 -6.97
C TYR A 90 12.28 -2.70 -6.80
N CYS A 91 13.24 -2.84 -7.71
CA CYS A 91 14.51 -2.12 -7.69
C CYS A 91 14.79 -1.33 -8.96
N THR A 92 14.03 -1.53 -10.04
CA THR A 92 14.29 -0.97 -11.37
C THR A 92 13.02 -0.55 -12.09
N SER A 93 13.13 0.45 -12.93
CA SER A 93 12.09 0.86 -13.89
C SER A 93 12.34 0.37 -15.33
N ARG A 94 13.47 -0.27 -15.61
CA ARG A 94 13.93 -0.59 -16.97
C ARG A 94 12.98 -1.46 -17.78
N ASN A 95 12.17 -2.26 -17.09
CA ASN A 95 11.24 -3.21 -17.70
C ASN A 95 9.75 -2.84 -17.45
N TRP A 96 9.47 -1.59 -17.12
CA TRP A 96 8.10 -1.16 -16.97
C TRP A 96 7.41 -1.06 -18.33
N PRO A 97 6.19 -1.57 -18.48
CA PRO A 97 5.43 -1.41 -19.71
C PRO A 97 5.09 0.06 -19.95
N ALA A 98 5.00 0.48 -21.21
CA ALA A 98 4.64 1.85 -21.57
C ALA A 98 3.22 2.21 -21.13
N VAL A 99 2.36 1.20 -21.03
CA VAL A 99 0.97 1.35 -20.60
C VAL A 99 0.58 0.25 -19.63
N ARG A 100 -0.38 0.55 -18.73
CA ARG A 100 -1.09 -0.43 -17.94
C ARG A 100 -2.57 -0.40 -18.28
N HIS A 101 -3.16 -1.56 -18.49
CA HIS A 101 -4.57 -1.71 -18.83
C HIS A 101 -5.41 -1.68 -17.54
N LEU A 102 -6.51 -0.93 -17.56
CA LEU A 102 -7.50 -1.03 -16.51
C LEU A 102 -8.40 -2.26 -16.81
N GLY A 103 -8.52 -3.12 -15.82
CA GLY A 103 -9.30 -4.34 -15.97
C GLY A 103 -9.07 -5.27 -14.81
N GLN A 104 -9.72 -6.42 -14.89
CA GLN A 104 -9.35 -7.54 -14.06
C GLN A 104 -7.97 -8.01 -14.51
N ALA A 105 -7.10 -8.32 -13.56
CA ALA A 105 -5.79 -8.87 -13.88
C ALA A 105 -5.96 -10.17 -14.67
N ASP A 106 -5.81 -10.09 -16.00
CA ASP A 106 -5.74 -11.26 -16.82
C ASP A 106 -4.62 -12.16 -16.32
N ARG A 107 -4.95 -13.41 -16.12
CA ARG A 107 -3.98 -14.40 -15.70
C ARG A 107 -3.25 -14.93 -16.91
N GLU A 108 -1.97 -14.65 -17.01
CA GLU A 108 -1.14 -15.21 -18.04
C GLU A 108 -0.62 -16.60 -17.62
N ALA A 109 -0.78 -17.58 -18.50
CA ALA A 109 -0.22 -18.91 -18.29
C ALA A 109 1.29 -18.88 -18.59
N VAL A 110 2.11 -18.74 -17.55
CA VAL A 110 3.58 -18.81 -17.66
C VAL A 110 4.05 -20.15 -17.08
N HIS A 111 4.61 -20.99 -17.93
CA HIS A 111 5.11 -22.34 -17.53
C HIS A 111 4.09 -23.19 -16.76
N GLY A 112 2.84 -23.23 -17.23
CA GLY A 112 1.77 -24.01 -16.60
C GLY A 112 1.23 -23.42 -15.30
N ARG A 113 1.49 -22.15 -15.00
CA ARG A 113 0.95 -21.39 -13.88
C ARG A 113 0.29 -20.12 -14.36
N THR A 114 -0.82 -19.79 -13.74
CA THR A 114 -1.52 -18.54 -13.98
C THR A 114 -0.98 -17.46 -13.05
N LEU A 115 -0.26 -16.48 -13.59
CA LEU A 115 0.26 -15.33 -12.85
C LEU A 115 -0.52 -14.07 -13.26
N PRO A 116 -0.78 -13.12 -12.33
CA PRO A 116 -1.36 -11.84 -12.71
C PRO A 116 -0.41 -11.11 -13.66
N ARG A 117 -0.96 -10.57 -14.74
CA ARG A 117 -0.20 -9.71 -15.66
C ARG A 117 0.19 -8.43 -14.94
N ARG A 118 1.43 -7.99 -15.10
CA ARG A 118 1.93 -6.73 -14.51
C ARG A 118 1.48 -5.49 -15.27
N ASP A 119 0.92 -5.68 -16.45
CA ASP A 119 0.40 -4.61 -17.31
C ASP A 119 -1.08 -4.30 -17.03
N THR A 120 -1.72 -5.00 -16.11
CA THR A 120 -3.13 -4.80 -15.75
C THR A 120 -3.28 -4.34 -14.30
N VAL A 121 -4.18 -3.40 -14.05
CA VAL A 121 -4.53 -2.90 -12.72
C VAL A 121 -6.04 -2.80 -12.58
N GLY A 122 -6.55 -3.19 -11.42
CA GLY A 122 -7.99 -3.26 -11.12
C GLY A 122 -8.39 -2.50 -9.86
N GLY A 123 -9.40 -2.98 -9.18
CA GLY A 123 -9.89 -2.44 -7.92
C GLY A 123 -10.28 -0.98 -8.01
N ILE A 124 -9.80 -0.16 -7.08
CA ILE A 124 -10.12 1.27 -7.00
C ILE A 124 -9.81 2.04 -8.30
N LEU A 125 -8.77 1.65 -9.05
CA LEU A 125 -8.43 2.30 -10.32
C LEU A 125 -9.38 1.91 -11.47
N ASN A 126 -10.04 0.75 -11.36
CA ASN A 126 -10.99 0.24 -12.35
C ASN A 126 -12.44 0.20 -11.84
N SER A 127 -12.76 0.98 -10.82
CA SER A 127 -14.12 1.11 -10.31
C SER A 127 -15.06 1.69 -11.38
N ASN A 128 -16.31 1.19 -11.42
CA ASN A 128 -17.39 1.70 -12.26
C ASN A 128 -18.21 2.80 -11.55
N GLU A 129 -17.96 3.04 -10.27
CA GLU A 129 -18.63 4.11 -9.52
C GLU A 129 -18.26 5.47 -10.11
N PRO A 130 -19.22 6.32 -10.46
CA PRO A 130 -19.00 7.53 -11.26
C PRO A 130 -17.91 8.44 -10.71
N ARG A 131 -17.85 8.62 -9.39
CA ARG A 131 -16.83 9.46 -8.75
C ARG A 131 -15.43 8.89 -8.97
N LEU A 132 -15.24 7.59 -8.71
CA LEU A 132 -13.95 6.92 -8.90
C LEU A 132 -13.61 6.72 -10.38
N ALA A 133 -14.64 6.41 -11.19
CA ALA A 133 -14.48 6.23 -12.64
C ALA A 133 -13.94 7.50 -13.32
N ASN A 134 -14.47 8.65 -12.93
CA ASN A 134 -14.20 9.95 -13.56
C ASN A 134 -13.00 10.68 -12.97
N ALA A 135 -12.41 10.18 -11.88
CA ALA A 135 -11.27 10.80 -11.22
C ALA A 135 -10.00 10.78 -12.08
N ASN A 136 -9.14 11.76 -11.88
CA ASN A 136 -7.75 11.76 -12.33
C ASN A 136 -6.99 10.67 -11.56
N LYS A 137 -6.30 9.76 -12.25
CA LYS A 137 -5.70 8.58 -11.62
C LYS A 137 -4.21 8.49 -11.84
N ILE A 138 -3.50 8.30 -10.74
CA ILE A 138 -2.05 8.16 -10.71
C ILE A 138 -1.71 6.89 -9.94
N LEU A 139 -0.93 6.01 -10.57
CA LEU A 139 -0.33 4.86 -9.92
C LEU A 139 1.18 5.04 -9.91
N VAL A 140 1.77 5.03 -8.72
CA VAL A 140 3.22 5.14 -8.54
C VAL A 140 3.80 3.74 -8.36
N PRO A 141 4.47 3.18 -9.38
CA PRO A 141 5.08 1.87 -9.27
C PRO A 141 6.17 1.84 -8.21
N TYR A 142 6.32 0.71 -7.58
CA TYR A 142 7.29 0.54 -6.51
C TYR A 142 8.63 0.03 -7.03
N CYS A 143 9.67 0.87 -6.98
CA CYS A 143 11.02 0.48 -7.38
C CYS A 143 12.13 0.98 -6.43
N THR A 144 11.75 1.46 -5.25
CA THR A 144 12.71 2.06 -4.29
C THR A 144 13.04 1.16 -3.11
N SER A 145 12.37 0.02 -2.94
CA SER A 145 12.61 -1.01 -1.91
C SER A 145 12.65 -0.52 -0.44
N ASP A 146 12.22 0.72 -0.19
CA ASP A 146 12.22 1.44 1.09
C ASP A 146 10.80 1.78 1.59
N ALA A 147 9.78 1.10 1.06
CA ALA A 147 8.36 1.39 1.29
C ALA A 147 7.97 2.85 0.94
N HIS A 148 8.53 3.41 -0.13
CA HIS A 148 8.32 4.80 -0.61
C HIS A 148 8.71 5.89 0.40
N MET A 149 9.58 5.61 1.38
CA MET A 149 9.81 6.52 2.51
C MET A 149 11.19 7.17 2.51
N GLY A 150 12.20 6.55 1.90
CA GLY A 150 13.60 6.92 2.05
C GLY A 150 14.04 8.10 1.19
N ASP A 151 15.12 8.73 1.61
CA ASP A 151 15.86 9.74 0.83
C ASP A 151 17.37 9.63 1.13
N ALA A 152 17.98 8.50 0.76
CA ALA A 152 19.39 8.22 1.01
C ALA A 152 20.00 7.29 -0.05
N THR A 153 21.32 7.23 -0.05
CA THR A 153 22.12 6.18 -0.70
C THR A 153 22.74 5.33 0.40
N ALA A 154 22.54 4.02 0.36
CA ALA A 154 23.14 3.08 1.29
C ALA A 154 23.49 1.78 0.56
N PHE A 155 24.54 1.09 1.01
CA PHE A 155 24.98 -0.18 0.40
C PHE A 155 25.32 -0.08 -1.09
N GLY A 156 25.58 1.12 -1.65
CA GLY A 156 25.73 1.36 -3.08
C GLY A 156 24.40 1.33 -3.87
N LEU A 157 23.27 1.40 -3.20
CA LEU A 157 21.91 1.40 -3.74
C LEU A 157 21.20 2.70 -3.40
N GLU A 158 20.24 3.12 -4.26
CA GLU A 158 19.44 4.31 -4.08
C GLU A 158 18.11 3.99 -3.38
N PHE A 159 17.83 4.66 -2.28
CA PHE A 159 16.58 4.57 -1.53
C PHE A 159 15.90 5.94 -1.55
N ARG A 160 15.13 6.21 -2.62
CA ARG A 160 14.61 7.54 -2.97
C ARG A 160 13.09 7.64 -2.98
N GLY A 161 12.41 6.81 -2.21
CA GLY A 161 10.94 6.78 -2.19
C GLY A 161 10.30 8.13 -1.90
N ALA A 162 10.82 8.89 -0.94
CA ALA A 162 10.33 10.22 -0.64
C ALA A 162 10.56 11.22 -1.77
N ALA A 163 11.70 11.14 -2.48
CA ALA A 163 11.98 11.99 -3.63
C ALA A 163 11.06 11.66 -4.82
N VAL A 164 10.74 10.39 -5.03
CA VAL A 164 9.75 9.96 -6.04
C VAL A 164 8.38 10.53 -5.70
N VAL A 165 7.92 10.41 -4.46
CA VAL A 165 6.62 10.97 -4.03
C VAL A 165 6.57 12.49 -4.25
N ARG A 166 7.60 13.23 -3.83
CA ARG A 166 7.68 14.68 -4.07
C ARG A 166 7.64 15.04 -5.54
N ALA A 167 8.36 14.30 -6.39
CA ALA A 167 8.37 14.53 -7.84
C ALA A 167 6.98 14.30 -8.44
N VAL A 168 6.29 13.21 -8.07
CA VAL A 168 4.92 12.94 -8.52
C VAL A 168 3.99 14.08 -8.11
N LEU A 169 4.00 14.51 -6.84
CA LEU A 169 3.17 15.62 -6.38
C LEU A 169 3.45 16.92 -7.16
N SER A 170 4.70 17.16 -7.55
CA SER A 170 5.06 18.31 -8.41
C SER A 170 4.49 18.15 -9.81
N GLU A 171 4.54 16.98 -10.42
CA GLU A 171 3.96 16.69 -11.74
C GLU A 171 2.44 16.93 -11.76
N LEU A 172 1.72 16.56 -10.68
CA LEU A 172 0.27 16.79 -10.60
C LEU A 172 -0.08 18.28 -10.76
N VAL A 173 0.72 19.15 -10.16
CA VAL A 173 0.51 20.60 -10.22
C VAL A 173 1.00 21.16 -11.54
N LEU A 174 2.23 20.86 -11.93
CA LEU A 174 2.92 21.52 -13.04
C LEU A 174 2.41 21.05 -14.41
N ASN A 175 2.07 19.76 -14.53
CA ASN A 175 1.78 19.16 -15.83
C ASN A 175 0.35 18.59 -15.94
N HIS A 176 -0.35 18.33 -14.83
CA HIS A 176 -1.69 17.73 -14.86
C HIS A 176 -2.81 18.63 -14.34
N GLY A 177 -2.49 19.79 -13.78
CA GLY A 177 -3.46 20.83 -13.46
C GLY A 177 -4.13 20.72 -12.08
N LEU A 178 -3.57 19.96 -11.14
CA LEU A 178 -4.02 20.01 -9.74
C LEU A 178 -3.85 21.43 -9.18
N GLY A 179 -4.92 22.01 -8.62
CA GLY A 179 -4.95 23.40 -8.18
C GLY A 179 -5.13 24.43 -9.31
N GLY A 180 -5.19 24.01 -10.58
CA GLY A 180 -5.28 24.90 -11.74
C GLY A 180 -6.57 25.71 -11.84
N ARG A 181 -7.62 25.34 -11.08
CA ARG A 181 -8.88 26.09 -10.97
C ARG A 181 -8.79 27.35 -10.11
N GLY A 182 -7.65 27.57 -9.47
CA GLY A 182 -7.38 28.75 -8.67
C GLY A 182 -8.35 28.93 -7.50
N LEU A 183 -8.75 30.18 -7.23
CA LEU A 183 -9.57 30.50 -6.06
C LEU A 183 -11.08 30.45 -6.32
N THR A 184 -11.53 30.46 -7.57
CA THR A 184 -12.95 30.61 -7.96
C THR A 184 -13.59 29.27 -8.38
N GLY A 185 -12.81 28.31 -8.83
CA GLY A 185 -13.31 27.01 -9.25
C GLY A 185 -13.68 26.07 -8.08
N PRO A 186 -14.20 24.87 -8.34
CA PRO A 186 -14.42 23.86 -7.33
C PRO A 186 -13.10 23.49 -6.63
N ARG A 187 -13.19 23.01 -5.38
CA ARG A 187 -12.03 22.51 -4.65
C ARG A 187 -11.58 21.18 -5.23
N ASP A 188 -10.27 20.99 -5.35
CA ASP A 188 -9.74 19.70 -5.70
C ASP A 188 -9.72 18.78 -4.46
N MET A 189 -10.17 17.53 -4.65
CA MET A 189 -10.03 16.44 -3.67
C MET A 189 -8.88 15.54 -4.09
N LEU A 190 -7.85 15.45 -3.28
CA LEU A 190 -6.71 14.57 -3.48
C LEU A 190 -6.78 13.38 -2.51
N LEU A 191 -7.19 12.22 -3.01
CA LEU A 191 -7.07 10.95 -2.30
C LEU A 191 -5.64 10.42 -2.50
N PHE A 192 -4.83 10.55 -1.46
CA PHE A 192 -3.45 10.08 -1.46
C PHE A 192 -3.32 8.82 -0.61
N GLY A 193 -2.86 7.73 -1.23
CA GLY A 193 -2.88 6.46 -0.53
C GLY A 193 -1.96 5.41 -1.11
N GLY A 194 -2.20 4.17 -0.72
CA GLY A 194 -1.46 3.01 -1.20
C GLY A 194 -1.85 1.74 -0.47
N MET A 195 -1.14 0.66 -0.81
CA MET A 195 -1.37 -0.67 -0.26
C MET A 195 -0.08 -1.23 0.31
N SER A 196 -0.13 -1.92 1.46
CA SER A 196 1.04 -2.58 2.06
C SER A 196 2.24 -1.63 2.21
N ALA A 197 3.36 -1.89 1.54
CA ALA A 197 4.50 -0.98 1.50
C ALA A 197 4.11 0.43 1.02
N GLY A 198 3.24 0.53 0.01
CA GLY A 198 2.70 1.81 -0.47
C GLY A 198 1.81 2.50 0.56
N ALA A 199 0.98 1.77 1.31
CA ALA A 199 0.21 2.35 2.42
C ALA A 199 1.12 2.85 3.54
N ARG A 200 2.24 2.16 3.79
CA ARG A 200 3.25 2.61 4.75
C ARG A 200 3.89 3.92 4.31
N GLY A 201 4.29 4.03 3.04
CA GLY A 201 4.78 5.28 2.48
C GLY A 201 3.73 6.38 2.53
N ALA A 202 2.49 6.08 2.13
CA ALA A 202 1.40 7.03 2.20
C ALA A 202 1.15 7.51 3.64
N MET A 203 1.11 6.61 4.62
CA MET A 203 0.98 6.93 6.05
C MET A 203 2.07 7.90 6.53
N VAL A 204 3.30 7.68 6.11
CA VAL A 204 4.45 8.52 6.49
C VAL A 204 4.35 9.91 5.87
N HIS A 205 3.93 10.00 4.61
CA HIS A 205 3.85 11.27 3.88
C HIS A 205 2.56 12.06 4.11
N LEU A 206 1.47 11.45 4.56
CA LEU A 206 0.12 11.97 4.48
C LEU A 206 -0.04 13.39 5.04
N ASP A 207 0.52 13.66 6.22
CA ASP A 207 0.44 14.99 6.84
C ASP A 207 1.30 16.06 6.12
N TYR A 208 2.19 15.64 5.21
CA TYR A 208 3.07 16.51 4.44
C TYR A 208 2.63 16.71 2.98
N VAL A 209 1.63 15.97 2.50
CA VAL A 209 1.19 16.00 1.10
C VAL A 209 0.80 17.39 0.67
N ARG A 210 -0.09 18.04 1.43
CA ARG A 210 -0.57 19.39 1.09
C ARG A 210 0.57 20.39 0.98
N GLU A 211 1.48 20.37 1.96
CA GLU A 211 2.61 21.31 2.03
C GLU A 211 3.67 21.04 0.95
N SER A 212 3.70 19.82 0.41
CA SER A 212 4.60 19.43 -0.67
C SER A 212 4.11 19.84 -2.06
N LEU A 213 2.87 20.32 -2.19
CA LEU A 213 2.35 20.82 -3.47
C LEU A 213 2.96 22.18 -3.81
N PRO A 214 3.60 22.35 -4.97
CA PRO A 214 4.21 23.62 -5.39
C PRO A 214 3.15 24.64 -5.85
N LEU A 215 2.21 24.96 -4.97
CA LEU A 215 1.10 25.89 -5.15
C LEU A 215 1.26 27.11 -4.24
N ALA A 216 0.75 28.27 -4.70
CA ALA A 216 0.58 29.41 -3.81
C ALA A 216 -0.33 29.02 -2.63
N GLU A 217 -0.05 29.55 -1.43
CA GLU A 217 -0.71 29.15 -0.19
C GLU A 217 -2.23 29.17 -0.28
N ALA A 218 -2.81 30.25 -0.81
CA ALA A 218 -4.26 30.40 -0.94
C ALA A 218 -4.90 29.32 -1.83
N VAL A 219 -4.20 28.86 -2.88
CA VAL A 219 -4.66 27.76 -3.75
C VAL A 219 -4.45 26.42 -3.06
N ARG A 220 -3.30 26.23 -2.43
CA ARG A 220 -2.95 25.02 -1.69
C ARG A 220 -3.97 24.68 -0.60
N GLN A 221 -4.48 25.68 0.12
CA GLN A 221 -5.55 25.52 1.11
C GLN A 221 -6.90 25.07 0.52
N ARG A 222 -7.06 25.15 -0.79
CA ARG A 222 -8.25 24.65 -1.50
C ARG A 222 -8.10 23.21 -1.98
N VAL A 223 -6.94 22.60 -1.85
CA VAL A 223 -6.75 21.16 -2.10
C VAL A 223 -7.11 20.41 -0.81
N GLU A 224 -8.22 19.68 -0.85
CA GLU A 224 -8.59 18.79 0.25
C GLU A 224 -7.84 17.47 0.11
N VAL A 225 -7.00 17.16 1.09
CA VAL A 225 -6.24 15.90 1.10
C VAL A 225 -6.92 14.90 2.03
N ARG A 226 -7.18 13.70 1.54
CA ARG A 226 -7.64 12.54 2.33
C ARG A 226 -6.73 11.35 2.10
N GLY A 227 -6.50 10.56 3.15
CA GLY A 227 -5.68 9.36 3.11
C GLY A 227 -6.48 8.10 2.76
N TYR A 228 -5.85 7.19 2.02
CA TYR A 228 -6.36 5.84 1.76
C TYR A 228 -5.27 4.81 2.04
N LEU A 229 -5.37 4.08 3.14
CA LEU A 229 -4.31 3.28 3.72
C LEU A 229 -4.74 1.81 3.82
N ASP A 230 -4.39 1.00 2.83
CA ASP A 230 -4.76 -0.41 2.79
C ASP A 230 -3.63 -1.29 3.34
N SER A 231 -3.93 -2.05 4.39
CA SER A 231 -3.03 -3.01 5.04
C SER A 231 -1.79 -2.37 5.67
N VAL A 232 -2.03 -1.41 6.58
CA VAL A 232 -0.98 -0.67 7.30
C VAL A 232 -1.12 -0.78 8.83
N MET A 233 -2.18 -1.43 9.34
CA MET A 233 -2.44 -1.61 10.78
C MET A 233 -1.53 -2.68 11.40
N TRP A 234 -0.22 -2.59 11.18
CA TRP A 234 0.74 -3.53 11.75
C TRP A 234 0.98 -3.31 13.23
N ILE A 235 1.08 -4.40 13.96
CA ILE A 235 1.26 -4.46 15.41
C ILE A 235 2.72 -4.73 15.74
N ASP A 236 3.28 -3.93 16.66
CA ASP A 236 4.65 -4.09 17.18
C ASP A 236 4.71 -5.29 18.14
N LYS A 237 4.66 -6.48 17.55
CA LYS A 237 4.65 -7.75 18.25
C LYS A 237 5.90 -8.57 17.95
N GLN A 238 6.43 -9.25 18.96
CA GLN A 238 7.51 -10.21 18.73
C GLN A 238 7.00 -11.35 17.85
N PRO A 239 7.73 -11.74 16.81
CA PRO A 239 7.33 -12.85 15.95
C PRO A 239 7.27 -14.17 16.73
N PHE A 240 6.36 -15.04 16.33
CA PHE A 240 6.25 -16.40 16.87
C PHE A 240 7.53 -17.21 16.60
N THR A 241 8.04 -17.08 15.37
CA THR A 241 9.29 -17.72 14.95
C THR A 241 10.44 -16.72 15.04
N THR A 242 11.40 -17.01 15.90
CA THR A 242 12.62 -16.22 16.06
C THR A 242 13.84 -16.96 15.49
N ASN A 243 14.93 -16.23 15.25
CA ASN A 243 16.24 -16.78 14.85
C ASN A 243 16.25 -17.54 13.53
N GLY A 244 15.53 -17.06 12.52
CA GLY A 244 15.62 -17.60 11.16
C GLY A 244 15.09 -19.03 11.00
N LYS A 245 14.30 -19.53 11.94
CA LYS A 245 13.60 -20.81 11.79
C LYS A 245 12.40 -20.65 10.86
N TRP A 246 12.67 -20.58 9.57
CA TRP A 246 11.65 -20.44 8.56
C TRP A 246 11.04 -21.79 8.17
N ARG A 247 9.74 -21.76 7.87
CA ARG A 247 9.07 -22.89 7.24
C ARG A 247 9.33 -22.88 5.74
N GLY A 248 9.77 -24.00 5.18
CA GLY A 248 9.96 -24.16 3.74
C GLY A 248 11.27 -23.60 3.20
N ALA A 249 11.33 -23.39 1.87
CA ALA A 249 12.55 -23.06 1.13
C ALA A 249 12.97 -21.58 1.19
N SER A 250 12.17 -20.71 1.78
CA SER A 250 12.44 -19.26 1.82
C SER A 250 13.12 -18.88 3.13
N PHE A 251 14.43 -19.07 3.18
CA PHE A 251 15.23 -18.70 4.34
C PHE A 251 15.62 -17.22 4.28
N GLU A 252 15.22 -16.44 5.32
CA GLU A 252 15.63 -15.05 5.51
C GLU A 252 16.47 -14.93 6.78
N PRO A 253 17.79 -15.15 6.68
CA PRO A 253 18.66 -15.30 7.85
C PRO A 253 18.74 -14.06 8.74
N THR A 254 18.42 -12.90 8.20
CA THR A 254 18.51 -11.60 8.89
C THR A 254 17.15 -11.03 9.31
N TRP A 255 16.07 -11.81 9.18
CA TRP A 255 14.76 -11.40 9.67
C TRP A 255 14.60 -11.66 11.18
N TYR A 256 14.40 -10.60 11.93
CA TYR A 256 14.20 -10.62 13.39
C TYR A 256 12.90 -9.91 13.81
N GLY A 257 11.89 -9.92 12.95
CA GLY A 257 10.59 -9.29 13.18
C GLY A 257 10.42 -7.91 12.54
N PHE A 258 9.17 -7.44 12.50
CA PHE A 258 8.81 -6.18 11.86
C PHE A 258 9.43 -4.96 12.54
N ALA A 259 9.48 -4.93 13.87
CA ALA A 259 10.11 -3.85 14.62
C ALA A 259 11.59 -3.67 14.24
N ASN A 260 12.34 -4.79 14.19
CA ASN A 260 13.75 -4.75 13.82
C ASN A 260 13.94 -4.31 12.36
N SER A 261 13.19 -4.85 11.42
CA SER A 261 13.27 -4.47 10.00
C SER A 261 12.86 -2.99 9.79
N THR A 262 11.92 -2.49 10.58
CA THR A 262 11.51 -1.08 10.54
C THR A 262 12.59 -0.15 11.08
N ARG A 263 13.24 -0.51 12.18
CA ARG A 263 14.37 0.25 12.73
C ARG A 263 15.51 0.33 11.71
N GLN A 264 15.79 -0.76 11.03
CA GLN A 264 16.85 -0.79 10.03
C GLN A 264 16.52 0.10 8.82
N VAL A 265 15.31 0.02 8.22
CA VAL A 265 14.93 0.88 7.11
C VAL A 265 14.89 2.35 7.52
N PHE A 266 14.42 2.66 8.73
CA PHE A 266 14.49 4.02 9.28
C PHE A 266 15.90 4.59 9.23
N THR A 267 16.89 3.79 9.62
CA THR A 267 18.29 4.21 9.72
C THR A 267 18.95 4.34 8.35
N TYR A 268 18.93 3.27 7.52
CA TYR A 268 19.69 3.30 6.27
C TYR A 268 19.05 4.15 5.18
N ALA A 269 17.71 4.22 5.16
CA ALA A 269 16.98 4.99 4.16
C ALA A 269 16.77 6.47 4.55
N ASN A 270 17.21 6.89 5.73
CA ASN A 270 17.11 8.26 6.24
C ASN A 270 15.68 8.82 6.15
N VAL A 271 14.72 8.13 6.77
CA VAL A 271 13.31 8.55 6.73
C VAL A 271 13.11 9.76 7.65
N THR A 272 12.61 10.86 7.08
CA THR A 272 12.46 12.16 7.78
C THR A 272 11.02 12.55 8.07
N HIS A 273 10.03 12.06 7.33
CA HIS A 273 8.62 12.37 7.52
C HIS A 273 8.01 11.55 8.65
N LEU A 274 8.23 11.95 9.89
CA LEU A 274 7.82 11.21 11.09
C LEU A 274 6.49 11.69 11.68
N GLY A 275 6.00 12.87 11.26
CA GLY A 275 4.91 13.61 11.91
C GLY A 275 5.35 14.23 13.24
N ASP A 276 5.03 15.51 13.42
CA ASP A 276 5.52 16.29 14.56
C ASP A 276 5.15 15.66 15.89
N GLU A 277 3.90 15.24 16.05
CA GLU A 277 3.42 14.61 17.29
C GLU A 277 4.10 13.27 17.57
N CYS A 278 4.33 12.46 16.52
CA CYS A 278 5.02 11.19 16.69
C CYS A 278 6.50 11.38 16.98
N ALA A 279 7.16 12.30 16.28
CA ALA A 279 8.56 12.63 16.52
C ALA A 279 8.80 13.23 17.92
N ALA A 280 7.78 13.93 18.47
CA ALA A 280 7.82 14.45 19.83
C ALA A 280 7.55 13.37 20.89
N ARG A 281 6.74 12.35 20.55
CA ARG A 281 6.42 11.24 21.45
C ARG A 281 7.54 10.23 21.62
N TYR A 282 8.33 10.02 20.56
CA TYR A 282 9.43 9.07 20.55
C TYR A 282 10.74 9.81 20.30
N ASP A 283 11.73 9.60 21.13
CA ASP A 283 13.04 10.25 21.02
C ASP A 283 14.09 9.36 20.36
N GLY A 284 15.13 9.97 19.82
CA GLY A 284 16.37 9.34 19.37
C GLY A 284 16.16 8.00 18.65
N ALA A 285 16.59 6.94 19.30
CA ALA A 285 16.60 5.58 18.76
C ALA A 285 15.21 4.95 18.58
N GLU A 286 14.15 5.50 19.19
CA GLU A 286 12.79 4.95 19.13
C GLU A 286 11.91 5.62 18.05
N ARG A 287 12.40 6.65 17.35
CA ARG A 287 11.65 7.36 16.28
C ARG A 287 11.23 6.48 15.10
N TRP A 288 11.87 5.33 14.91
CA TRP A 288 11.44 4.33 13.95
C TRP A 288 9.99 3.87 14.15
N ARG A 289 9.45 3.98 15.37
CA ARG A 289 8.05 3.67 15.69
C ARG A 289 7.08 4.51 14.87
N CYS A 290 7.48 5.71 14.48
CA CYS A 290 6.67 6.57 13.61
C CYS A 290 6.49 6.04 12.18
N LEU A 291 7.18 4.97 11.82
CA LEU A 291 6.97 4.22 10.57
C LEU A 291 6.07 2.99 10.77
N PHE A 292 5.53 2.79 11.96
CA PHE A 292 4.74 1.62 12.33
C PHE A 292 3.28 1.99 12.54
N GLY A 293 2.35 1.24 11.94
CA GLY A 293 0.92 1.57 11.93
C GLY A 293 0.34 1.80 13.33
N GLU A 294 0.62 0.89 14.28
CA GLU A 294 0.15 0.98 15.65
C GLU A 294 0.53 2.31 16.34
N HIS A 295 1.72 2.84 16.02
CA HIS A 295 2.23 4.04 16.65
C HIS A 295 1.92 5.33 15.88
N ARG A 296 1.86 5.26 14.54
CA ARG A 296 1.69 6.43 13.69
C ARG A 296 0.23 6.79 13.41
N LEU A 297 -0.62 5.80 13.13
CA LEU A 297 -2.01 6.03 12.75
C LEU A 297 -2.81 6.90 13.76
N PRO A 298 -2.66 6.70 15.09
CA PRO A 298 -3.33 7.56 16.08
C PRO A 298 -2.94 9.03 16.03
N LEU A 299 -1.79 9.36 15.42
CA LEU A 299 -1.17 10.68 15.44
C LEU A 299 -1.21 11.41 14.09
N ILE A 300 -1.87 10.83 13.09
CA ILE A 300 -2.12 11.47 11.79
C ILE A 300 -3.25 12.49 11.94
N ARG A 301 -3.02 13.69 11.45
CA ARG A 301 -3.98 14.81 11.48
C ARG A 301 -4.87 14.87 10.23
N THR A 302 -4.31 14.53 9.08
CA THR A 302 -5.06 14.48 7.82
C THR A 302 -6.15 13.40 7.88
N PRO A 303 -7.39 13.69 7.47
CA PRO A 303 -8.45 12.69 7.42
C PRO A 303 -8.05 11.47 6.60
N TYR A 304 -8.33 10.26 7.10
CA TYR A 304 -7.98 9.04 6.37
C TYR A 304 -8.96 7.89 6.57
N MET A 305 -9.04 7.04 5.56
CA MET A 305 -9.61 5.70 5.64
C MET A 305 -8.46 4.70 5.81
N ALA A 306 -8.52 3.86 6.84
CA ALA A 306 -7.61 2.73 6.99
C ALA A 306 -8.35 1.40 6.87
N ILE A 307 -7.82 0.52 6.03
CA ILE A 307 -8.28 -0.85 5.84
C ILE A 307 -7.24 -1.78 6.45
N GLY A 308 -7.67 -2.75 7.25
CA GLY A 308 -6.77 -3.74 7.82
C GLY A 308 -7.46 -5.04 8.18
N SER A 309 -6.88 -6.14 7.72
CA SER A 309 -7.29 -7.45 8.18
C SER A 309 -6.80 -7.70 9.62
N GLN A 310 -7.66 -8.24 10.49
CA GLN A 310 -7.27 -8.67 11.83
C GLN A 310 -6.28 -9.86 11.77
N PHE A 311 -6.39 -10.68 10.72
CA PHE A 311 -5.43 -11.72 10.38
C PHE A 311 -4.61 -11.33 9.16
N ASP A 312 -3.95 -10.15 9.20
CA ASP A 312 -3.14 -9.70 8.07
C ASP A 312 -2.16 -10.79 7.64
N SER A 313 -2.36 -11.31 6.42
CA SER A 313 -1.65 -12.49 5.96
C SER A 313 -0.16 -12.24 5.70
N TYR A 314 0.24 -10.97 5.50
CA TYR A 314 1.65 -10.61 5.36
C TYR A 314 2.33 -10.61 6.73
N GLN A 315 1.78 -9.87 7.71
CA GLN A 315 2.36 -9.86 9.06
C GLN A 315 2.34 -11.25 9.67
N LEU A 316 1.19 -11.93 9.65
CA LEU A 316 1.05 -13.28 10.21
C LEU A 316 2.00 -14.28 9.54
N GLY A 317 2.13 -14.24 8.21
CA GLY A 317 3.02 -15.11 7.47
C GLY A 317 4.49 -14.92 7.85
N PHE A 318 4.94 -13.70 8.00
CA PHE A 318 6.30 -13.41 8.45
C PHE A 318 6.51 -13.78 9.93
N ASP A 319 5.56 -13.47 10.80
CA ASP A 319 5.66 -13.76 12.22
C ASP A 319 5.63 -15.27 12.53
N LEU A 320 4.93 -16.07 11.70
CA LEU A 320 4.95 -17.53 11.76
C LEU A 320 6.17 -18.16 11.08
N GLY A 321 7.04 -17.36 10.46
CA GLY A 321 8.26 -17.84 9.82
C GLY A 321 8.02 -18.46 8.44
N CYS A 322 6.95 -18.10 7.73
CA CYS A 322 6.78 -18.44 6.34
C CYS A 322 6.61 -17.17 5.50
N ARG A 323 7.44 -17.00 4.53
CA ARG A 323 7.39 -15.87 3.60
C ARG A 323 6.32 -16.10 2.52
N SER A 324 5.06 -16.21 2.94
CA SER A 324 3.95 -16.47 2.05
C SER A 324 2.67 -15.86 2.60
N LEU A 325 1.96 -15.13 1.77
CA LEU A 325 0.61 -14.62 2.07
C LEU A 325 -0.44 -15.75 2.26
N ARG A 326 -0.08 -17.00 1.93
CA ARG A 326 -0.92 -18.18 2.13
C ARG A 326 -0.56 -18.99 3.38
N CYS A 327 0.35 -18.46 4.20
CA CYS A 327 0.76 -19.12 5.43
C CYS A 327 -0.34 -19.03 6.47
N SER A 328 -0.95 -20.14 6.76
CA SER A 328 -1.93 -20.27 7.84
C SER A 328 -1.33 -20.97 9.07
N PRO A 329 -1.86 -20.70 10.28
CA PRO A 329 -1.50 -21.43 11.47
C PRO A 329 -1.77 -22.93 11.29
N THR A 330 -0.83 -23.79 11.74
CA THR A 330 -0.91 -25.24 11.61
C THR A 330 -0.88 -25.97 12.96
N THR A 331 -0.51 -25.26 14.03
CA THR A 331 -0.53 -25.81 15.39
C THR A 331 -1.45 -24.99 16.30
N PRO A 332 -1.91 -25.57 17.44
CA PRO A 332 -2.70 -24.81 18.42
C PRO A 332 -1.97 -23.55 18.93
N GLU A 333 -0.66 -23.60 19.10
CA GLU A 333 0.17 -22.49 19.57
C GLU A 333 0.22 -21.37 18.53
N GLU A 334 0.37 -21.70 17.25
CA GLU A 334 0.34 -20.75 16.15
C GLU A 334 -1.05 -20.14 15.99
N MET A 335 -2.10 -20.92 16.13
CA MET A 335 -3.47 -20.42 16.13
C MET A 335 -3.71 -19.47 17.30
N LYS A 336 -3.21 -19.79 18.49
CA LYS A 336 -3.24 -18.89 19.64
C LYS A 336 -2.52 -17.56 19.36
N PHE A 337 -1.34 -17.61 18.72
CA PHE A 337 -0.60 -16.42 18.31
C PHE A 337 -1.39 -15.60 17.31
N ALA A 338 -1.97 -16.23 16.28
CA ALA A 338 -2.79 -15.55 15.28
C ALA A 338 -3.99 -14.83 15.90
N TRP A 339 -4.69 -15.46 16.86
CA TRP A 339 -5.77 -14.82 17.61
C TRP A 339 -5.31 -13.67 18.50
N GLN A 340 -4.13 -13.74 19.08
CA GLN A 340 -3.56 -12.62 19.82
C GLN A 340 -3.31 -11.43 18.89
N LEU A 341 -2.69 -11.66 17.72
CA LEU A 341 -2.46 -10.64 16.70
C LEU A 341 -3.79 -10.01 16.24
N ALA A 342 -4.79 -10.84 15.93
CA ALA A 342 -6.11 -10.38 15.51
C ALA A 342 -6.79 -9.51 16.57
N ASN A 343 -6.74 -9.89 17.84
CA ASN A 343 -7.32 -9.12 18.94
C ASN A 343 -6.60 -7.78 19.17
N GLU A 344 -5.29 -7.75 19.00
CA GLU A 344 -4.48 -6.51 19.08
C GLU A 344 -4.81 -5.57 17.91
N THR A 345 -4.91 -6.10 16.68
CA THR A 345 -5.33 -5.33 15.50
C THR A 345 -6.75 -4.79 15.65
N ALA A 346 -7.70 -5.60 16.13
CA ALA A 346 -9.07 -5.16 16.40
C ALA A 346 -9.12 -4.07 17.48
N ARG A 347 -8.28 -4.17 18.51
CA ARG A 347 -8.16 -3.14 19.55
C ARG A 347 -7.63 -1.83 18.96
N LEU A 348 -6.59 -1.89 18.14
CA LEU A 348 -6.07 -0.74 17.41
C LEU A 348 -7.18 -0.13 16.54
N ALA A 349 -7.84 -0.92 15.71
CA ALA A 349 -8.93 -0.46 14.84
C ALA A 349 -10.00 0.32 15.61
N ARG A 350 -10.47 -0.22 16.74
CA ARG A 350 -11.45 0.47 17.61
C ARG A 350 -10.89 1.77 18.19
N SER A 351 -9.64 1.80 18.60
CA SER A 351 -9.00 3.02 19.14
C SER A 351 -8.81 4.12 18.10
N LEU A 352 -8.69 3.75 16.82
CA LEU A 352 -8.57 4.67 15.71
C LEU A 352 -9.90 5.28 15.26
N ALA A 353 -11.03 4.65 15.59
CA ALA A 353 -12.36 5.09 15.16
C ALA A 353 -12.83 6.35 15.93
N VAL A 354 -12.02 7.40 15.90
CA VAL A 354 -12.27 8.70 16.53
C VAL A 354 -11.90 9.84 15.58
N GLY A 355 -12.57 10.96 15.67
CA GLY A 355 -12.29 12.13 14.83
C GLY A 355 -12.57 11.88 13.34
N GLN A 356 -11.72 12.37 12.47
CA GLN A 356 -11.88 12.33 11.01
C GLN A 356 -11.27 11.06 10.40
N ARG A 357 -11.60 9.89 10.93
CA ARG A 357 -11.03 8.61 10.54
C ARG A 357 -12.12 7.60 10.23
N PHE A 358 -11.97 6.92 9.11
CA PHE A 358 -12.83 5.81 8.74
C PHE A 358 -12.02 4.51 8.82
N ILE A 359 -12.45 3.58 9.65
CA ILE A 359 -11.71 2.34 9.88
C ILE A 359 -12.53 1.16 9.38
N TYR A 360 -11.92 0.34 8.52
CA TYR A 360 -12.49 -0.92 8.05
C TYR A 360 -11.58 -2.06 8.48
N SER A 361 -12.06 -2.91 9.40
CA SER A 361 -11.28 -4.03 9.94
C SER A 361 -12.02 -5.35 9.73
N SER A 362 -11.50 -6.19 8.85
CA SER A 362 -12.07 -7.51 8.55
C SER A 362 -11.36 -8.62 9.33
N ARG A 363 -12.02 -9.77 9.48
CA ARG A 363 -11.41 -11.01 10.02
C ARG A 363 -10.88 -11.95 8.92
N CYS A 364 -10.72 -11.41 7.73
CA CYS A 364 -10.15 -12.18 6.62
C CYS A 364 -8.65 -12.45 6.82
N HIS A 365 -8.20 -13.62 6.40
CA HIS A 365 -6.77 -13.88 6.22
C HIS A 365 -6.34 -13.32 4.86
N SER A 366 -6.20 -11.99 4.79
CA SER A 366 -5.95 -11.25 3.55
C SER A 366 -4.96 -10.11 3.76
N HIS A 367 -4.41 -9.58 2.65
CA HIS A 367 -3.49 -8.46 2.67
C HIS A 367 -3.60 -7.68 1.35
N ALA A 368 -3.76 -6.35 1.44
CA ALA A 368 -3.74 -5.41 0.30
C ALA A 368 -4.76 -5.75 -0.81
N VAL A 369 -6.02 -5.34 -0.63
CA VAL A 369 -7.14 -5.72 -1.52
C VAL A 369 -7.51 -4.66 -2.55
N SER A 370 -6.95 -3.45 -2.48
CA SER A 370 -7.43 -2.26 -3.21
C SER A 370 -7.24 -2.31 -4.72
N LEU A 371 -6.30 -3.08 -5.23
CA LEU A 371 -6.09 -3.29 -6.68
C LEU A 371 -6.69 -4.61 -7.20
N ASP A 372 -7.32 -5.39 -6.32
CA ASP A 372 -8.05 -6.60 -6.71
C ASP A 372 -9.52 -6.26 -6.90
N THR A 373 -10.01 -6.30 -8.14
CA THR A 373 -11.39 -5.89 -8.44
C THR A 373 -12.43 -6.70 -7.68
N PRO A 374 -12.41 -8.04 -7.66
CA PRO A 374 -13.36 -8.80 -6.86
C PRO A 374 -13.29 -8.46 -5.36
N GLY A 375 -12.10 -8.38 -4.79
CA GLY A 375 -11.92 -8.07 -3.37
C GLY A 375 -12.38 -6.65 -3.00
N PHE A 376 -12.26 -5.70 -3.92
CA PHE A 376 -12.63 -4.31 -3.70
C PHE A 376 -14.13 -4.07 -3.76
N VAL A 377 -14.83 -4.66 -4.74
CA VAL A 377 -16.25 -4.42 -4.99
C VAL A 377 -17.19 -5.40 -4.28
N THR A 378 -16.70 -6.59 -3.93
CA THR A 378 -17.53 -7.61 -3.28
C THR A 378 -17.75 -7.29 -1.81
N PRO A 379 -18.99 -7.25 -1.34
CA PRO A 379 -19.26 -7.11 0.10
C PRO A 379 -18.65 -8.28 0.87
N SER A 380 -17.93 -7.97 1.92
CA SER A 380 -17.55 -8.94 2.93
C SER A 380 -18.66 -9.09 4.00
N CYS A 381 -18.48 -9.94 4.99
CA CYS A 381 -19.44 -10.10 6.10
C CYS A 381 -19.93 -8.76 6.62
N GLY A 382 -21.23 -8.53 6.59
CA GLY A 382 -21.84 -7.27 7.02
C GLY A 382 -22.32 -6.38 5.88
N GLY A 383 -22.16 -6.82 4.62
CA GLY A 383 -22.83 -6.21 3.46
C GLY A 383 -22.23 -4.91 2.93
N LEU A 384 -21.07 -4.44 3.42
CA LEU A 384 -20.38 -3.26 2.93
C LEU A 384 -19.08 -3.66 2.23
N SER A 385 -18.93 -3.34 0.94
CA SER A 385 -17.67 -3.49 0.21
C SER A 385 -16.67 -2.39 0.57
N PHE A 386 -15.39 -2.59 0.24
CA PHE A 386 -14.37 -1.54 0.39
C PHE A 386 -14.69 -0.33 -0.49
N GLU A 387 -15.22 -0.56 -1.70
CA GLU A 387 -15.67 0.51 -2.59
C GLU A 387 -16.78 1.36 -1.97
N ALA A 388 -17.84 0.72 -1.46
CA ALA A 388 -18.94 1.42 -0.80
C ALA A 388 -18.48 2.15 0.48
N ALA A 389 -17.53 1.59 1.22
CA ALA A 389 -16.92 2.21 2.37
C ALA A 389 -16.12 3.47 1.97
N LEU A 390 -15.33 3.38 0.90
CA LEU A 390 -14.56 4.50 0.38
C LEU A 390 -15.48 5.64 -0.10
N LEU A 391 -16.53 5.32 -0.84
CA LEU A 391 -17.49 6.34 -1.31
C LEU A 391 -18.12 7.09 -0.13
N ARG A 392 -18.55 6.38 0.92
CA ARG A 392 -19.04 7.02 2.15
C ARG A 392 -18.00 7.93 2.80
N PHE A 393 -16.73 7.52 2.82
CA PHE A 393 -15.64 8.34 3.33
C PHE A 393 -15.40 9.59 2.47
N LEU A 394 -15.51 9.47 1.14
CA LEU A 394 -15.30 10.58 0.22
C LEU A 394 -16.49 11.57 0.19
N ASP A 395 -17.72 11.08 0.37
CA ASP A 395 -18.93 11.92 0.31
C ASP A 395 -19.28 12.58 1.63
N ALA A 396 -18.66 12.16 2.73
CA ALA A 396 -18.95 12.70 4.04
C ALA A 396 -18.53 14.18 4.15
N THR A 397 -19.51 15.06 4.33
CA THR A 397 -19.32 16.48 4.66
C THR A 397 -18.89 16.66 6.12
N GLU A 398 -19.43 15.82 7.01
CA GLU A 398 -18.93 15.58 8.36
C GLU A 398 -18.45 14.13 8.38
N LEU A 399 -17.15 13.91 8.53
CA LEU A 399 -16.59 12.57 8.54
C LEU A 399 -17.13 11.82 9.78
N PRO A 400 -18.04 10.88 9.60
CA PRO A 400 -18.53 10.10 10.73
C PRO A 400 -17.37 9.26 11.26
N GLN A 401 -17.30 9.13 12.57
CA GLN A 401 -16.52 8.09 13.21
C GLN A 401 -17.13 6.74 12.82
N LEU A 402 -16.77 6.23 11.64
CA LEU A 402 -17.32 4.97 11.18
C LEU A 402 -16.24 3.89 11.31
N SER A 403 -16.53 2.90 12.12
CA SER A 403 -15.76 1.66 12.18
C SER A 403 -16.64 0.54 11.66
N VAL A 404 -16.16 -0.15 10.64
CA VAL A 404 -16.72 -1.44 10.24
C VAL A 404 -15.79 -2.50 10.78
N GLU A 405 -16.14 -3.10 11.90
CA GLU A 405 -15.43 -4.25 12.45
C GLU A 405 -16.26 -5.50 12.19
N GLN A 406 -15.72 -6.41 11.41
CA GLN A 406 -16.34 -7.70 11.21
C GLN A 406 -16.05 -8.61 12.40
N GLN A 407 -17.11 -9.12 12.99
CA GLN A 407 -17.02 -10.06 14.11
C GLN A 407 -17.56 -11.42 13.65
N CYS A 408 -16.72 -12.39 13.58
CA CYS A 408 -17.07 -13.79 13.43
C CYS A 408 -16.14 -14.63 14.32
N ASN A 409 -16.49 -15.88 14.59
CA ASN A 409 -15.82 -16.66 15.64
C ASN A 409 -14.67 -17.54 15.14
N ASP A 410 -14.49 -17.64 13.81
CA ASP A 410 -13.51 -18.52 13.21
C ASP A 410 -12.38 -17.74 12.51
N PHE A 411 -11.23 -18.40 12.32
CA PHE A 411 -10.15 -17.91 11.51
C PHE A 411 -10.59 -17.83 10.04
N ASP A 412 -10.31 -16.70 9.37
CA ASP A 412 -10.63 -16.43 7.97
C ASP A 412 -12.13 -16.54 7.63
N CYS A 413 -12.98 -16.24 8.61
CA CYS A 413 -14.42 -16.28 8.41
C CYS A 413 -14.91 -15.08 7.61
N CYS A 414 -15.99 -15.29 6.83
CA CYS A 414 -16.67 -14.26 6.06
C CYS A 414 -15.87 -13.65 4.88
N CYS A 415 -14.90 -14.36 4.37
CA CYS A 415 -13.97 -13.83 3.38
C CYS A 415 -14.09 -14.52 2.03
N ARG A 416 -15.00 -15.44 1.90
CA ARG A 416 -15.32 -16.13 0.65
C ARG A 416 -16.69 -15.70 0.14
N PRO A 417 -16.87 -15.48 -1.18
CA PRO A 417 -18.19 -15.31 -1.76
C PRO A 417 -19.01 -16.58 -1.45
N GLY A 418 -20.12 -16.44 -0.69
CA GLY A 418 -21.04 -17.54 -0.39
C GLY A 418 -20.75 -18.34 0.88
N GLY A 419 -19.90 -17.85 1.80
CA GLY A 419 -19.72 -18.42 3.15
C GLY A 419 -20.48 -17.66 4.21
#